data_685f4fc36ce626ea8325a28b0e7c631d
#
_entry.id   685f4fc36ce626ea8325a28b0e7c631d
#
_cell.length_a   1.000
_cell.length_b   1.000
_cell.length_c   1.000
_cell.angle_alpha   90.00
_cell.angle_beta   90.00
_cell.angle_gamma   90.00
#
_symmetry.space_group_name_H-M   'P 1'
#
loop_
_entity.id
_entity.type
_entity.pdbx_description
1 polymer ?
#
loop_
_entity_poly.entity_id
_entity_poly.type
_entity_poly.pdbx_seq_one_letter_code
_entity_poly.pdbx_strand_id
1 'polypeptide(L)'
;MRLKPLTPTLYRLLTLAGLIVMASGCSSGLTREECQVVDWRSIGYEDGIQGRSQSSISGHRKACAKHGVAMDLAAYRQGWDEGIGRYCQPANGYQRGRNGNAYNAVCPRELEAAFLDAYREGRELHDLQAEVRRLSHAVNNSHKRIAELETAIVDTGITLVSPGVTTEQRVVMLDELRRMEQERTAIREDIPALEQELARQQEQLAIVSADRKY
;
A
#
# COMPACT_ATOMS: atom_id res chain seq x y z
N MET A 1 24.16 26.84 -43.13
CA MET A 1 23.04 27.52 -42.49
C MET A 1 23.24 27.44 -40.97
N ARG A 2 23.54 28.54 -40.26
CA ARG A 2 23.70 28.58 -38.81
C ARG A 2 22.36 28.93 -38.20
N LEU A 3 21.76 27.97 -37.46
CA LEU A 3 20.57 28.24 -36.67
C LEU A 3 20.90 29.19 -35.52
N LYS A 4 20.20 30.32 -35.45
CA LYS A 4 20.34 31.28 -34.33
C LYS A 4 19.75 30.61 -33.04
N PRO A 5 20.43 30.76 -31.89
CA PRO A 5 19.90 30.26 -30.62
C PRO A 5 18.63 31.02 -30.25
N LEU A 6 17.61 30.28 -29.90
CA LEU A 6 16.33 30.80 -29.37
C LEU A 6 16.58 31.55 -28.06
N THR A 7 15.98 32.75 -27.93
CA THR A 7 16.13 33.58 -26.74
C THR A 7 15.52 32.93 -25.51
N PRO A 8 16.05 33.12 -24.29
CA PRO A 8 15.57 32.48 -23.05
C PRO A 8 14.11 32.79 -22.72
N THR A 9 13.54 33.86 -23.28
CA THR A 9 12.12 34.23 -23.16
C THR A 9 11.21 33.27 -23.94
N LEU A 10 11.64 32.80 -25.11
CA LEU A 10 10.89 31.84 -25.93
C LEU A 10 10.84 30.45 -25.28
N TYR A 11 11.93 30.06 -24.60
CA TYR A 11 12.01 28.80 -23.85
C TYR A 11 11.06 28.79 -22.65
N ARG A 12 10.94 29.90 -21.91
CA ARG A 12 10.00 30.05 -20.78
C ARG A 12 8.54 30.04 -21.22
N LEU A 13 8.22 30.60 -22.41
CA LEU A 13 6.87 30.55 -22.95
C LEU A 13 6.47 29.13 -23.42
N LEU A 14 7.39 28.37 -24.01
CA LEU A 14 7.17 26.99 -24.42
C LEU A 14 7.02 26.03 -23.22
N THR A 15 7.75 26.27 -22.12
CA THR A 15 7.60 25.46 -20.89
C THR A 15 6.31 25.76 -20.14
N LEU A 16 5.82 27.01 -20.15
CA LEU A 16 4.49 27.36 -19.58
C LEU A 16 3.35 26.78 -20.40
N ALA A 17 3.44 26.77 -21.73
CA ALA A 17 2.42 26.18 -22.60
C ALA A 17 2.35 24.64 -22.46
N GLY A 18 3.48 23.97 -22.21
CA GLY A 18 3.54 22.51 -21.96
C GLY A 18 2.93 22.08 -20.63
N LEU A 19 2.90 22.95 -19.61
CA LEU A 19 2.34 22.63 -18.28
C LEU A 19 0.81 22.73 -18.21
N ILE A 20 0.19 23.45 -19.15
CA ILE A 20 -1.29 23.67 -19.15
C ILE A 20 -2.04 22.45 -19.76
N VAL A 21 -1.40 21.60 -20.53
CA VAL A 21 -2.06 20.45 -21.20
C VAL A 21 -2.29 19.24 -20.25
N MET A 22 -1.67 19.20 -19.07
CA MET A 22 -1.83 18.08 -18.11
C MET A 22 -2.98 18.28 -17.10
N ALA A 23 -3.74 19.35 -17.20
CA ALA A 23 -4.91 19.61 -16.35
C ALA A 23 -6.24 19.15 -17.00
N SER A 24 -6.19 18.20 -17.96
CA SER A 24 -7.40 17.50 -18.41
C SER A 24 -7.81 16.55 -17.29
N GLY A 25 -8.47 17.11 -16.27
CA GLY A 25 -9.00 16.39 -15.13
C GLY A 25 -9.84 15.22 -15.61
N CYS A 26 -9.63 14.05 -15.01
CA CYS A 26 -10.57 12.95 -15.02
C CYS A 26 -11.95 13.49 -14.62
N SER A 27 -12.76 13.91 -15.57
CA SER A 27 -14.19 14.09 -15.34
C SER A 27 -14.74 12.67 -15.13
N SER A 28 -14.93 12.28 -13.89
CA SER A 28 -15.47 10.98 -13.48
C SER A 28 -16.98 10.89 -13.77
N GLY A 29 -17.42 11.32 -14.92
CA GLY A 29 -18.82 11.25 -15.34
C GLY A 29 -18.94 10.91 -16.81
N LEU A 30 -19.89 10.02 -17.13
CA LEU A 30 -20.28 9.72 -18.50
C LEU A 30 -20.78 10.99 -19.22
N THR A 31 -20.32 11.20 -20.45
CA THR A 31 -20.86 12.24 -21.34
C THR A 31 -22.27 11.90 -21.82
N ARG A 32 -22.94 12.85 -22.48
CA ARG A 32 -24.27 12.61 -23.03
C ARG A 32 -24.25 11.50 -24.09
N GLU A 33 -23.29 11.55 -24.96
CA GLU A 33 -23.09 10.59 -26.05
C GLU A 33 -22.82 9.20 -25.50
N GLU A 34 -21.93 9.09 -24.50
CA GLU A 34 -21.66 7.84 -23.79
C GLU A 34 -22.92 7.30 -23.11
N CYS A 35 -23.71 8.13 -22.46
CA CYS A 35 -24.95 7.71 -21.81
C CYS A 35 -26.01 7.18 -22.79
N GLN A 36 -26.02 7.65 -24.05
CA GLN A 36 -26.98 7.21 -25.08
C GLN A 36 -26.64 5.86 -25.68
N VAL A 37 -25.33 5.50 -25.74
CA VAL A 37 -24.86 4.29 -26.41
C VAL A 37 -24.32 3.23 -25.44
N VAL A 38 -24.30 3.54 -24.13
CA VAL A 38 -23.74 2.64 -23.12
C VAL A 38 -24.54 1.33 -23.03
N ASP A 39 -23.83 0.22 -23.01
CA ASP A 39 -24.39 -1.08 -22.65
C ASP A 39 -24.41 -1.23 -21.12
N TRP A 40 -25.59 -0.98 -20.53
CA TRP A 40 -25.78 -1.04 -19.08
C TRP A 40 -25.49 -2.43 -18.50
N ARG A 41 -25.68 -3.51 -19.26
CA ARG A 41 -25.32 -4.86 -18.83
C ARG A 41 -23.81 -5.00 -18.69
N SER A 42 -23.04 -4.50 -19.66
CA SER A 42 -21.57 -4.50 -19.57
C SER A 42 -21.07 -3.69 -18.40
N ILE A 43 -21.63 -2.51 -18.14
CA ILE A 43 -21.27 -1.71 -16.95
C ILE A 43 -21.57 -2.48 -15.65
N GLY A 44 -22.74 -3.11 -15.58
CA GLY A 44 -23.10 -3.94 -14.43
C GLY A 44 -22.12 -5.10 -14.23
N TYR A 45 -21.77 -5.79 -15.31
CA TYR A 45 -20.80 -6.89 -15.27
C TYR A 45 -19.42 -6.43 -14.77
N GLU A 46 -18.91 -5.30 -15.27
CA GLU A 46 -17.65 -4.71 -14.81
C GLU A 46 -17.68 -4.34 -13.32
N ASP A 47 -18.75 -3.74 -12.85
CA ASP A 47 -18.92 -3.44 -11.43
C ASP A 47 -18.99 -4.73 -10.59
N GLY A 48 -19.68 -5.75 -11.08
CA GLY A 48 -19.79 -7.06 -10.44
C GLY A 48 -18.45 -7.78 -10.31
N ILE A 49 -17.67 -7.91 -11.40
CA ILE A 49 -16.35 -8.59 -11.35
C ILE A 49 -15.31 -7.86 -10.50
N GLN A 50 -15.50 -6.57 -10.25
CA GLN A 50 -14.68 -5.79 -9.34
C GLN A 50 -15.13 -5.87 -7.88
N GLY A 51 -16.25 -6.55 -7.59
CA GLY A 51 -16.83 -6.63 -6.26
C GLY A 51 -17.36 -5.30 -5.76
N ARG A 52 -17.83 -4.45 -6.65
CA ARG A 52 -18.52 -3.20 -6.29
C ARG A 52 -19.94 -3.52 -5.86
N SER A 53 -20.41 -2.81 -4.84
CA SER A 53 -21.78 -2.95 -4.38
C SER A 53 -22.77 -2.47 -5.47
N GLN A 54 -23.96 -3.04 -5.51
CA GLN A 54 -25.03 -2.55 -6.41
C GLN A 54 -25.36 -1.07 -6.24
N SER A 55 -25.02 -0.46 -5.09
CA SER A 55 -25.20 0.98 -4.87
C SER A 55 -24.32 1.85 -5.80
N SER A 56 -23.26 1.29 -6.40
CA SER A 56 -22.42 1.95 -7.41
C SER A 56 -23.23 2.48 -8.59
N ILE A 57 -24.35 1.81 -8.92
CA ILE A 57 -25.32 2.24 -9.92
C ILE A 57 -25.80 3.68 -9.72
N SER A 58 -25.86 4.16 -8.46
CA SER A 58 -26.32 5.51 -8.15
C SER A 58 -25.42 6.59 -8.76
N GLY A 59 -24.11 6.32 -8.89
CA GLY A 59 -23.16 7.20 -9.56
C GLY A 59 -23.42 7.29 -11.07
N HIS A 60 -23.57 6.15 -11.73
CA HIS A 60 -23.87 6.06 -13.14
C HIS A 60 -25.22 6.73 -13.46
N ARG A 61 -26.26 6.45 -12.66
CA ARG A 61 -27.57 7.07 -12.80
C ARG A 61 -27.52 8.61 -12.68
N LYS A 62 -26.79 9.13 -11.68
CA LYS A 62 -26.64 10.57 -11.51
C LYS A 62 -25.91 11.21 -12.69
N ALA A 63 -24.89 10.54 -13.24
CA ALA A 63 -24.14 11.04 -14.38
C ALA A 63 -25.06 11.19 -15.61
N CYS A 64 -25.82 10.15 -15.97
CA CYS A 64 -26.69 10.18 -17.17
C CYS A 64 -27.98 10.98 -17.00
N ALA A 65 -28.51 11.05 -15.77
CA ALA A 65 -29.71 11.90 -15.49
C ALA A 65 -29.47 13.39 -15.78
N LYS A 66 -28.23 13.89 -15.61
CA LYS A 66 -27.85 15.28 -15.97
C LYS A 66 -28.06 15.58 -17.46
N HIS A 67 -28.00 14.54 -18.29
CA HIS A 67 -28.15 14.61 -19.74
C HIS A 67 -29.56 14.22 -20.22
N GLY A 68 -30.48 13.94 -19.28
CA GLY A 68 -31.84 13.49 -19.59
C GLY A 68 -31.93 12.06 -20.11
N VAL A 69 -30.86 11.24 -19.91
CA VAL A 69 -30.85 9.87 -20.37
C VAL A 69 -31.22 8.93 -19.22
N ALA A 70 -32.27 8.13 -19.43
CA ALA A 70 -32.70 7.10 -18.50
C ALA A 70 -31.80 5.88 -18.59
N MET A 71 -31.45 5.31 -17.45
CA MET A 71 -30.63 4.13 -17.35
C MET A 71 -31.50 2.85 -17.41
N ASP A 72 -31.03 1.83 -18.12
CA ASP A 72 -31.63 0.48 -18.04
C ASP A 72 -31.13 -0.26 -16.79
N LEU A 73 -31.94 -0.14 -15.72
CA LEU A 73 -31.65 -0.75 -14.44
C LEU A 73 -31.71 -2.28 -14.49
N ALA A 74 -32.58 -2.85 -15.33
CA ALA A 74 -32.72 -4.31 -15.44
C ALA A 74 -31.48 -4.92 -16.12
N ALA A 75 -31.03 -4.33 -17.22
CA ALA A 75 -29.81 -4.74 -17.90
C ALA A 75 -28.58 -4.61 -17.00
N TYR A 76 -28.46 -3.50 -16.26
CA TYR A 76 -27.34 -3.34 -15.29
C TYR A 76 -27.35 -4.44 -14.22
N ARG A 77 -28.50 -4.70 -13.60
CA ARG A 77 -28.61 -5.75 -12.55
C ARG A 77 -28.25 -7.12 -13.09
N GLN A 78 -28.73 -7.46 -14.29
CA GLN A 78 -28.40 -8.72 -14.92
C GLN A 78 -26.88 -8.86 -15.10
N GLY A 79 -26.21 -7.84 -15.63
CA GLY A 79 -24.77 -7.84 -15.75
C GLY A 79 -24.05 -7.94 -14.42
N TRP A 80 -24.52 -7.20 -13.41
CA TRP A 80 -23.97 -7.22 -12.08
C TRP A 80 -24.07 -8.62 -11.44
N ASP A 81 -25.21 -9.30 -11.55
CA ASP A 81 -25.42 -10.65 -11.02
C ASP A 81 -24.45 -11.66 -11.69
N GLU A 82 -24.22 -11.53 -12.99
CA GLU A 82 -23.23 -12.35 -13.71
C GLU A 82 -21.80 -12.07 -13.23
N GLY A 83 -21.44 -10.79 -13.11
CA GLY A 83 -20.11 -10.36 -12.68
C GLY A 83 -19.80 -10.74 -11.24
N ILE A 84 -20.76 -10.54 -10.34
CA ILE A 84 -20.59 -10.87 -8.92
C ILE A 84 -20.44 -12.38 -8.70
N GLY A 85 -21.10 -13.21 -9.50
CA GLY A 85 -20.91 -14.66 -9.48
C GLY A 85 -19.48 -15.07 -9.84
N ARG A 86 -18.80 -14.31 -10.71
CA ARG A 86 -17.36 -14.50 -11.00
C ARG A 86 -16.47 -14.00 -9.89
N TYR A 87 -16.81 -12.83 -9.33
CA TYR A 87 -16.06 -12.25 -8.21
C TYR A 87 -16.08 -13.15 -6.98
N CYS A 88 -17.23 -13.75 -6.65
CA CYS A 88 -17.45 -14.54 -5.44
C CYS A 88 -16.93 -15.98 -5.53
N GLN A 89 -16.02 -16.28 -6.46
CA GLN A 89 -15.36 -17.58 -6.51
C GLN A 89 -14.30 -17.70 -5.41
N PRO A 90 -14.12 -18.89 -4.79
CA PRO A 90 -13.13 -19.11 -3.72
C PRO A 90 -11.71 -18.69 -4.12
N ALA A 91 -11.27 -19.01 -5.35
CA ALA A 91 -9.95 -18.62 -5.85
C ALA A 91 -9.74 -17.09 -5.83
N ASN A 92 -10.77 -16.31 -6.19
CA ASN A 92 -10.71 -14.85 -6.09
C ASN A 92 -10.73 -14.40 -4.62
N GLY A 93 -11.52 -15.06 -3.75
CA GLY A 93 -11.50 -14.82 -2.31
C GLY A 93 -10.10 -14.94 -1.74
N TYR A 94 -9.42 -16.05 -2.02
CA TYR A 94 -8.03 -16.26 -1.62
C TYR A 94 -7.09 -15.15 -2.13
N GLN A 95 -7.16 -14.80 -3.41
CA GLN A 95 -6.31 -13.74 -3.98
C GLN A 95 -6.59 -12.37 -3.34
N ARG A 96 -7.85 -12.05 -3.06
CA ARG A 96 -8.23 -10.81 -2.36
C ARG A 96 -7.63 -10.76 -0.96
N GLY A 97 -7.77 -11.85 -0.21
CA GLY A 97 -7.18 -11.98 1.12
C GLY A 97 -5.66 -11.85 1.10
N ARG A 98 -5.00 -12.63 0.23
CA ARG A 98 -3.54 -12.63 0.05
C ARG A 98 -2.96 -11.27 -0.31
N ASN A 99 -3.70 -10.46 -1.08
CA ASN A 99 -3.28 -9.11 -1.44
C ASN A 99 -3.63 -8.05 -0.37
N GLY A 100 -4.20 -8.45 0.75
CA GLY A 100 -4.60 -7.54 1.83
C GLY A 100 -5.83 -6.69 1.51
N ASN A 101 -6.54 -6.99 0.41
CA ASN A 101 -7.72 -6.22 0.01
C ASN A 101 -8.90 -6.49 0.95
N ALA A 102 -9.68 -5.44 1.25
CA ALA A 102 -10.90 -5.58 2.02
C ALA A 102 -11.99 -6.32 1.23
N TYR A 103 -12.87 -7.02 1.95
CA TYR A 103 -14.10 -7.59 1.44
C TYR A 103 -15.29 -6.67 1.80
N ASN A 104 -16.12 -6.35 0.81
CA ASN A 104 -17.21 -5.38 0.96
C ASN A 104 -18.59 -6.03 1.22
N ALA A 105 -18.62 -7.31 1.61
CA ALA A 105 -19.85 -8.06 1.86
C ALA A 105 -20.86 -8.02 0.69
N VAL A 106 -20.37 -8.22 -0.53
CA VAL A 106 -21.16 -8.11 -1.77
C VAL A 106 -21.61 -9.46 -2.32
N CYS A 107 -21.06 -10.56 -1.82
CA CYS A 107 -21.37 -11.90 -2.33
C CYS A 107 -22.79 -12.34 -1.94
N PRO A 108 -23.53 -12.98 -2.86
CA PRO A 108 -24.76 -13.67 -2.52
C PRO A 108 -24.51 -14.75 -1.46
N ARG A 109 -25.51 -15.00 -0.61
CA ARG A 109 -25.40 -15.94 0.53
C ARG A 109 -24.89 -17.33 0.13
N GLU A 110 -25.29 -17.80 -1.04
CA GLU A 110 -24.93 -19.12 -1.56
C GLU A 110 -23.45 -19.25 -1.90
N LEU A 111 -22.79 -18.13 -2.23
CA LEU A 111 -21.37 -18.08 -2.62
C LEU A 111 -20.48 -17.53 -1.50
N GLU A 112 -21.05 -16.78 -0.56
CA GLU A 112 -20.31 -16.01 0.42
C GLU A 112 -19.46 -16.89 1.35
N ALA A 113 -20.01 -18.01 1.82
CA ALA A 113 -19.31 -18.88 2.78
C ALA A 113 -18.00 -19.42 2.19
N ALA A 114 -18.04 -20.00 0.99
CA ALA A 114 -16.86 -20.55 0.33
C ALA A 114 -15.86 -19.46 -0.07
N PHE A 115 -16.35 -18.28 -0.47
CA PHE A 115 -15.49 -17.12 -0.74
C PHE A 115 -14.77 -16.66 0.52
N LEU A 116 -15.48 -16.52 1.65
CA LEU A 116 -14.91 -16.04 2.91
C LEU A 116 -13.92 -17.02 3.51
N ASP A 117 -14.14 -18.32 3.38
CA ASP A 117 -13.19 -19.32 3.87
C ASP A 117 -11.85 -19.17 3.13
N ALA A 118 -11.89 -19.13 1.80
CA ALA A 118 -10.69 -18.89 1.00
C ALA A 118 -10.08 -17.50 1.24
N TYR A 119 -10.91 -16.48 1.44
CA TYR A 119 -10.44 -15.13 1.77
C TYR A 119 -9.67 -15.10 3.10
N ARG A 120 -10.14 -15.80 4.13
CA ARG A 120 -9.45 -15.90 5.43
C ARG A 120 -8.11 -16.61 5.32
N GLU A 121 -8.03 -17.70 4.54
CA GLU A 121 -6.75 -18.39 4.25
C GLU A 121 -5.74 -17.42 3.58
N GLY A 122 -6.21 -16.66 2.60
CA GLY A 122 -5.36 -15.64 1.95
C GLY A 122 -4.94 -14.52 2.91
N ARG A 123 -5.85 -14.06 3.78
CA ARG A 123 -5.56 -13.03 4.79
C ARG A 123 -4.53 -13.49 5.81
N GLU A 124 -4.63 -14.71 6.29
CA GLU A 124 -3.65 -15.29 7.20
C GLU A 124 -2.24 -15.26 6.60
N LEU A 125 -2.11 -15.69 5.34
CA LEU A 125 -0.83 -15.62 4.62
C LEU A 125 -0.30 -14.19 4.50
N HIS A 126 -1.17 -13.24 4.14
CA HIS A 126 -0.80 -11.82 4.06
C HIS A 126 -0.30 -11.28 5.39
N ASP A 127 -1.01 -11.56 6.47
CA ASP A 127 -0.73 -11.03 7.79
C ASP A 127 0.58 -11.62 8.36
N LEU A 128 0.82 -12.92 8.18
CA LEU A 128 2.09 -13.57 8.50
C LEU A 128 3.26 -12.99 7.72
N GLN A 129 3.11 -12.77 6.41
CA GLN A 129 4.13 -12.12 5.59
C GLN A 129 4.42 -10.69 6.04
N ALA A 130 3.40 -9.93 6.43
CA ALA A 130 3.55 -8.58 6.94
C ALA A 130 4.32 -8.59 8.27
N GLU A 131 4.01 -9.53 9.16
CA GLU A 131 4.68 -9.66 10.46
C GLU A 131 6.14 -10.07 10.32
N VAL A 132 6.45 -11.05 9.45
CA VAL A 132 7.84 -11.43 9.14
C VAL A 132 8.63 -10.24 8.61
N ARG A 133 8.05 -9.45 7.69
CA ARG A 133 8.71 -8.22 7.20
C ARG A 133 8.94 -7.22 8.33
N ARG A 134 7.94 -6.98 9.18
CA ARG A 134 8.04 -6.06 10.32
C ARG A 134 9.16 -6.44 11.27
N LEU A 135 9.22 -7.71 11.67
CA LEU A 135 10.24 -8.23 12.56
C LEU A 135 11.63 -8.19 11.93
N SER A 136 11.75 -8.57 10.65
CA SER A 136 13.02 -8.47 9.92
C SER A 136 13.55 -7.03 9.88
N HIS A 137 12.67 -6.06 9.64
CA HIS A 137 13.04 -4.64 9.69
C HIS A 137 13.43 -4.21 11.11
N ALA A 138 12.74 -4.68 12.15
CA ALA A 138 13.08 -4.36 13.53
C ALA A 138 14.49 -4.86 13.88
N VAL A 139 14.82 -6.13 13.59
CA VAL A 139 16.14 -6.71 13.81
C VAL A 139 17.22 -5.93 13.05
N ASN A 140 17.02 -5.67 11.76
CA ASN A 140 17.98 -4.91 10.95
C ASN A 140 18.21 -3.48 11.47
N ASN A 141 17.13 -2.79 11.89
CA ASN A 141 17.22 -1.45 12.46
C ASN A 141 17.97 -1.46 13.80
N SER A 142 17.77 -2.49 14.64
CA SER A 142 18.50 -2.65 15.90
C SER A 142 20.00 -2.83 15.65
N HIS A 143 20.39 -3.70 14.73
CA HIS A 143 21.80 -3.85 14.34
C HIS A 143 22.42 -2.57 13.78
N LYS A 144 21.70 -1.89 12.90
CA LYS A 144 22.14 -0.59 12.35
C LYS A 144 22.33 0.45 13.45
N ARG A 145 21.38 0.54 14.40
CA ARG A 145 21.47 1.49 15.51
C ARG A 145 22.66 1.19 16.43
N ILE A 146 22.96 -0.08 16.71
CA ILE A 146 24.17 -0.49 17.44
C ILE A 146 25.43 0.01 16.74
N ALA A 147 25.55 -0.20 15.42
CA ALA A 147 26.73 0.25 14.66
C ALA A 147 26.87 1.78 14.66
N GLU A 148 25.78 2.52 14.57
CA GLU A 148 25.79 3.99 14.69
C GLU A 148 26.25 4.42 16.09
N LEU A 149 25.74 3.79 17.14
CA LEU A 149 26.16 4.09 18.53
C LEU A 149 27.63 3.75 18.75
N GLU A 150 28.12 2.63 18.25
CA GLU A 150 29.52 2.22 18.35
C GLU A 150 30.46 3.25 17.69
N THR A 151 30.08 3.73 16.51
CA THR A 151 30.81 4.81 15.82
C THR A 151 30.81 6.11 16.63
N ALA A 152 29.64 6.53 17.11
CA ALA A 152 29.51 7.76 17.90
C ALA A 152 30.27 7.69 19.25
N ILE A 153 30.28 6.53 19.90
CA ILE A 153 31.05 6.29 21.13
C ILE A 153 32.55 6.44 20.88
N VAL A 154 33.06 5.87 19.78
CA VAL A 154 34.48 6.00 19.41
C VAL A 154 34.83 7.45 19.11
N ASP A 155 34.05 8.16 18.29
CA ASP A 155 34.29 9.54 17.88
C ASP A 155 34.23 10.49 19.07
N THR A 156 33.27 10.30 19.97
CA THR A 156 33.16 11.10 21.21
C THR A 156 34.33 10.81 22.15
N GLY A 157 34.76 9.55 22.25
CA GLY A 157 35.93 9.14 23.04
C GLY A 157 37.23 9.77 22.52
N ILE A 158 37.45 9.82 21.20
CA ILE A 158 38.60 10.50 20.58
C ILE A 158 38.56 11.99 20.87
N THR A 159 37.38 12.62 20.75
CA THR A 159 37.22 14.05 21.02
C THR A 159 37.47 14.38 22.49
N LEU A 160 37.00 13.53 23.42
CA LEU A 160 37.15 13.69 24.87
C LEU A 160 38.61 13.85 25.29
N VAL A 161 39.54 13.16 24.63
CA VAL A 161 40.97 13.20 24.97
C VAL A 161 41.74 14.23 24.13
N SER A 162 41.10 14.95 23.21
CA SER A 162 41.74 15.87 22.31
C SER A 162 42.19 17.16 23.06
N PRO A 163 43.31 17.81 22.62
CA PRO A 163 43.74 19.10 23.16
C PRO A 163 42.69 20.17 22.92
N GLY A 164 42.52 21.11 23.90
CA GLY A 164 41.63 22.26 23.79
C GLY A 164 40.18 22.02 24.26
N VAL A 165 39.81 20.80 24.62
CA VAL A 165 38.50 20.51 25.24
C VAL A 165 38.50 20.97 26.71
N THR A 166 37.52 21.76 27.11
CA THR A 166 37.39 22.25 28.49
C THR A 166 36.91 21.16 29.46
N THR A 167 37.06 21.38 30.76
CA THR A 167 36.58 20.45 31.78
C THR A 167 35.05 20.27 31.72
N GLU A 168 34.32 21.36 31.51
CA GLU A 168 32.86 21.37 31.37
C GLU A 168 32.41 20.53 30.16
N GLN A 169 33.07 20.72 29.02
CA GLN A 169 32.80 19.93 27.82
C GLN A 169 33.07 18.44 28.03
N ARG A 170 34.15 18.08 28.75
CA ARG A 170 34.45 16.68 29.10
C ARG A 170 33.36 16.05 29.95
N VAL A 171 32.82 16.78 30.94
CA VAL A 171 31.72 16.28 31.78
C VAL A 171 30.47 15.96 30.92
N VAL A 172 30.12 16.87 30.00
CA VAL A 172 28.99 16.65 29.08
C VAL A 172 29.21 15.42 28.19
N MET A 173 30.40 15.29 27.57
CA MET A 173 30.77 14.15 26.75
C MET A 173 30.73 12.82 27.51
N LEU A 174 31.18 12.80 28.76
CA LEU A 174 31.10 11.60 29.60
C LEU A 174 29.67 11.17 29.89
N ASP A 175 28.76 12.11 30.10
CA ASP A 175 27.34 11.79 30.28
C ASP A 175 26.69 11.30 28.96
N GLU A 176 27.10 11.87 27.84
CA GLU A 176 26.67 11.43 26.52
C GLU A 176 27.17 10.01 26.19
N LEU A 177 28.45 9.71 26.46
CA LEU A 177 29.01 8.37 26.33
C LEU A 177 28.23 7.36 27.16
N ARG A 178 27.90 7.69 28.42
CA ARG A 178 27.10 6.80 29.28
C ARG A 178 25.73 6.52 28.69
N ARG A 179 25.04 7.54 28.17
CA ARG A 179 23.73 7.35 27.54
C ARG A 179 23.81 6.47 26.29
N MET A 180 24.78 6.69 25.43
CA MET A 180 24.99 5.87 24.24
C MET A 180 25.31 4.40 24.60
N GLU A 181 26.12 4.17 25.63
CA GLU A 181 26.42 2.81 26.12
C GLU A 181 25.18 2.12 26.72
N GLN A 182 24.36 2.83 27.47
CA GLN A 182 23.10 2.30 28.00
C GLN A 182 22.12 1.94 26.88
N GLU A 183 21.93 2.83 25.90
CA GLU A 183 21.09 2.58 24.74
C GLU A 183 21.57 1.36 23.95
N ARG A 184 22.88 1.30 23.66
CA ARG A 184 23.48 0.16 22.93
C ARG A 184 23.25 -1.16 23.67
N THR A 185 23.43 -1.16 24.99
CA THR A 185 23.23 -2.37 25.81
C THR A 185 21.78 -2.82 25.79
N ALA A 186 20.82 -1.91 25.99
CA ALA A 186 19.39 -2.22 25.95
C ALA A 186 18.99 -2.82 24.60
N ILE A 187 19.40 -2.20 23.48
CA ILE A 187 19.09 -2.72 22.13
C ILE A 187 19.72 -4.12 21.95
N ARG A 188 20.93 -4.34 22.42
CA ARG A 188 21.61 -5.64 22.29
C ARG A 188 20.89 -6.74 23.10
N GLU A 189 20.32 -6.40 24.25
CA GLU A 189 19.54 -7.33 25.07
C GLU A 189 18.19 -7.69 24.44
N ASP A 190 17.58 -6.78 23.67
CA ASP A 190 16.28 -7.01 23.00
C ASP A 190 16.38 -7.85 21.71
N ILE A 191 17.53 -7.84 21.02
CA ILE A 191 17.71 -8.53 19.73
C ILE A 191 17.36 -10.02 19.79
N PRO A 192 17.85 -10.82 20.78
CA PRO A 192 17.56 -12.26 20.81
C PRO A 192 16.06 -12.58 20.87
N ALA A 193 15.26 -11.77 21.56
CA ALA A 193 13.82 -11.95 21.64
C ALA A 193 13.15 -11.64 20.28
N LEU A 194 13.59 -10.60 19.57
CA LEU A 194 13.12 -10.26 18.24
C LEU A 194 13.47 -11.35 17.22
N GLU A 195 14.69 -11.89 17.26
CA GLU A 195 15.14 -12.95 16.37
C GLU A 195 14.39 -14.26 16.62
N GLN A 196 14.11 -14.59 17.88
CA GLN A 196 13.32 -15.77 18.22
C GLN A 196 11.88 -15.64 17.72
N GLU A 197 11.27 -14.46 17.86
CA GLU A 197 9.93 -14.21 17.35
C GLU A 197 9.91 -14.28 15.82
N LEU A 198 10.90 -13.67 15.15
CA LEU A 198 11.05 -13.73 13.69
C LEU A 198 11.14 -15.19 13.21
N ALA A 199 11.94 -16.01 13.86
CA ALA A 199 12.09 -17.43 13.51
C ALA A 199 10.76 -18.19 13.63
N ARG A 200 9.99 -17.94 14.70
CA ARG A 200 8.65 -18.55 14.87
C ARG A 200 7.68 -18.14 13.76
N GLN A 201 7.64 -16.85 13.41
CA GLN A 201 6.75 -16.35 12.37
C GLN A 201 7.16 -16.87 10.98
N GLN A 202 8.44 -17.02 10.72
CA GLN A 202 8.96 -17.63 9.48
C GLN A 202 8.57 -19.11 9.36
N GLU A 203 8.66 -19.88 10.45
CA GLU A 203 8.24 -21.28 10.50
C GLU A 203 6.73 -21.40 10.22
N GLN A 204 5.91 -20.59 10.89
CA GLN A 204 4.47 -20.59 10.67
C GLN A 204 4.11 -20.19 9.24
N LEU A 205 4.79 -19.19 8.70
CA LEU A 205 4.63 -18.78 7.30
C LEU A 205 4.97 -19.93 6.34
N ALA A 206 6.02 -20.69 6.62
CA ALA A 206 6.40 -21.83 5.80
C ALA A 206 5.32 -22.93 5.81
N ILE A 207 4.75 -23.24 6.99
CA ILE A 207 3.68 -24.21 7.14
C ILE A 207 2.44 -23.78 6.35
N VAL A 208 1.94 -22.56 6.58
CA VAL A 208 0.75 -22.01 5.89
C VAL A 208 0.99 -21.91 4.38
N SER A 209 2.22 -21.61 3.96
CA SER A 209 2.58 -21.54 2.54
C SER A 209 2.61 -22.90 1.85
N ALA A 210 2.89 -23.98 2.58
CA ALA A 210 2.93 -25.35 2.04
C ALA A 210 1.53 -25.98 1.88
N ASP A 211 0.56 -25.58 2.74
CA ASP A 211 -0.82 -26.16 2.77
C ASP A 211 -1.80 -25.40 1.85
N ARG A 212 -1.33 -24.96 0.67
CA ARG A 212 -2.17 -24.19 -0.27
C ARG A 212 -3.19 -25.05 -0.99
N LYS A 213 -4.46 -24.64 -0.96
CA LYS A 213 -5.56 -25.23 -1.73
C LYS A 213 -5.89 -24.47 -3.03
N TYR A 214 -5.47 -23.19 -3.17
CA TYR A 214 -5.82 -22.26 -4.25
C TYR A 214 -4.60 -21.68 -4.96
#